data_591ac104a62ea0b740803df63d7799ef
#
_entry.id   591ac104a62ea0b740803df63d7799ef
#
_cell.length_a   1.000
_cell.length_b   1.000
_cell.length_c   1.000
_cell.angle_alpha   90.00
_cell.angle_beta   90.00
_cell.angle_gamma   90.00
#
_symmetry.space_group_name_H-M   'P 1'
#
loop_
_entity.id
_entity.type
_entity.pdbx_description
1 polymer ?
#
loop_
_entity_poly.entity_id
_entity_poly.type
_entity_poly.pdbx_seq_one_letter_code
_entity_poly.pdbx_strand_id
1 'polypeptide(L)'
;MEEYPNMTKQSNIRNFSIIAHIDHGKSTLADRLLEKCNAVSAREMESQLLDNMDLERERGITIKARAVRLTYHAQDGEDYELNLIDTPGHVDFNYEVSRSLAACEGAVLVVDSTQGVEAQTLANTYLAMEHDLEILPVFNKIDLPAADPAKAKQEVEDIIGLPAMDAPEISAKMGTNIEAVLEDIVKNVPPPKGDPDAPLKALIFDSQYDSYRGVIVYFRVMEGTLRTGQQVKMMASGAIYQVIECGHLLPLGMEPCDSLRAGEVGYFTASIKNVKDTRVGDTVTDAASPTAEALPGYRPVQPMVYCGIYTEDGSKYPDLRDALEKLQLNDASLSFEPESSVALGFGFRCGFLGMLHMEVIQERLEREFDLDLVTTLPSVIYHVYKTDGTMVTVDNPHNYPDPAVIEHAEEPYVKVNIIAPNEFVGNIMPMCQDRRGEFKDMQYLDTNLVELHYQMPLNEIIYDFFDALKANTKGYASLDYELSGYRSSELVKVDMKLNGDTVDALSFIAHRDKAYPRARRLCEKLKENIPRQLFEVPVQAAIGGRVIARETVKAMRKDVLAMCYGGDISRKKKLLEKQKEGKKKMRSLGSVQIPTEAFLAVLKLDE
;
A
#
# COMPACT_ATOMS: atom_id res chain seq x y z
N MET A 1 -11.61 48.30 4.36
CA MET A 1 -11.46 46.94 3.81
C MET A 1 -10.78 47.14 2.48
N GLU A 2 -9.48 46.89 2.40
CA GLU A 2 -8.77 46.90 1.12
C GLU A 2 -9.13 45.56 0.45
N GLU A 3 -9.91 45.63 -0.62
CA GLU A 3 -10.15 44.48 -1.50
C GLU A 3 -8.85 44.14 -2.20
N TYR A 4 -8.24 43.03 -1.84
CA TYR A 4 -7.14 42.43 -2.61
C TYR A 4 -7.75 41.87 -3.91
N PRO A 5 -7.30 42.29 -5.09
CA PRO A 5 -8.00 42.10 -6.36
C PRO A 5 -7.96 40.66 -6.94
N ASN A 6 -7.54 39.62 -6.19
CA ASN A 6 -7.43 38.23 -6.68
C ASN A 6 -7.84 37.16 -5.65
N MET A 7 -8.72 37.46 -4.71
CA MET A 7 -9.19 36.45 -3.75
C MET A 7 -10.55 35.87 -4.16
N THR A 8 -10.59 34.56 -4.32
CA THR A 8 -11.85 33.84 -4.54
C THR A 8 -12.75 33.96 -3.30
N LYS A 9 -14.04 34.20 -3.50
CA LYS A 9 -15.01 34.20 -2.39
C LYS A 9 -15.09 32.78 -1.83
N GLN A 10 -15.18 32.60 -0.52
CA GLN A 10 -15.33 31.28 0.12
C GLN A 10 -16.51 30.50 -0.44
N SER A 11 -17.62 31.20 -0.81
CA SER A 11 -18.79 30.59 -1.47
C SER A 11 -18.46 29.91 -2.81
N ASN A 12 -17.38 30.33 -3.47
CA ASN A 12 -16.96 29.85 -4.78
C ASN A 12 -15.79 28.84 -4.69
N ILE A 13 -15.46 28.36 -3.50
CA ILE A 13 -14.46 27.29 -3.30
C ILE A 13 -15.18 25.94 -3.28
N ARG A 14 -14.59 24.92 -3.91
CA ARG A 14 -15.03 23.52 -3.88
C ARG A 14 -13.84 22.61 -3.60
N ASN A 15 -13.83 21.97 -2.44
CA ASN A 15 -12.82 20.98 -2.09
C ASN A 15 -13.41 19.58 -2.29
N PHE A 16 -12.84 18.82 -3.19
CA PHE A 16 -13.37 17.50 -3.52
C PHE A 16 -12.24 16.51 -3.83
N SER A 17 -12.57 15.25 -3.68
CA SER A 17 -11.70 14.13 -4.06
C SER A 17 -12.35 13.31 -5.16
N ILE A 18 -11.54 12.55 -5.91
CA ILE A 18 -12.04 11.53 -6.82
C ILE A 18 -11.80 10.17 -6.20
N ILE A 19 -12.87 9.42 -5.97
CA ILE A 19 -12.85 8.06 -5.47
C ILE A 19 -13.32 7.09 -6.56
N ALA A 20 -12.65 5.95 -6.67
CA ALA A 20 -12.95 4.95 -7.68
C ALA A 20 -12.40 3.59 -7.29
N HIS A 21 -12.93 2.53 -7.89
CA HIS A 21 -12.24 1.25 -7.95
C HIS A 21 -11.03 1.35 -8.89
N ILE A 22 -10.08 0.42 -8.76
CA ILE A 22 -8.91 0.31 -9.65
C ILE A 22 -9.42 0.17 -11.10
N ASP A 23 -8.76 0.81 -12.04
CA ASP A 23 -9.07 0.81 -13.47
C ASP A 23 -10.43 1.44 -13.88
N HIS A 24 -11.22 2.03 -12.98
CA HIS A 24 -12.44 2.74 -13.34
C HIS A 24 -12.18 4.07 -14.06
N GLY A 25 -10.92 4.51 -14.13
CA GLY A 25 -10.49 5.70 -14.89
C GLY A 25 -10.36 6.97 -14.09
N LYS A 26 -10.07 6.87 -12.80
CA LYS A 26 -9.83 7.99 -11.86
C LYS A 26 -8.79 8.99 -12.38
N SER A 27 -7.54 8.53 -12.62
CA SER A 27 -6.45 9.40 -13.08
C SER A 27 -6.72 9.99 -14.47
N THR A 28 -7.41 9.23 -15.35
CA THR A 28 -7.83 9.74 -16.67
C THR A 28 -8.88 10.85 -16.54
N LEU A 29 -9.81 10.74 -15.59
CA LEU A 29 -10.77 11.82 -15.32
C LEU A 29 -10.06 13.04 -14.75
N ALA A 30 -9.15 12.86 -13.80
CA ALA A 30 -8.35 13.95 -13.24
C ALA A 30 -7.62 14.73 -14.35
N ASP A 31 -6.95 14.05 -15.29
CA ASP A 31 -6.30 14.68 -16.45
C ASP A 31 -7.29 15.52 -17.28
N ARG A 32 -8.51 15.00 -17.49
CA ARG A 32 -9.55 15.75 -18.26
C ARG A 32 -10.07 16.97 -17.52
N LEU A 33 -10.18 16.93 -16.19
CA LEU A 33 -10.51 18.11 -15.39
C LEU A 33 -9.42 19.17 -15.51
N LEU A 34 -8.12 18.78 -15.41
CA LEU A 34 -6.99 19.68 -15.63
C LEU A 34 -7.04 20.35 -17.01
N GLU A 35 -7.30 19.56 -18.05
CA GLU A 35 -7.39 20.04 -19.43
C GLU A 35 -8.54 21.04 -19.61
N LYS A 36 -9.74 20.72 -19.09
CA LYS A 36 -10.93 21.57 -19.21
C LYS A 36 -10.82 22.88 -18.44
N CYS A 37 -10.13 22.87 -17.29
CA CYS A 37 -9.85 24.07 -16.52
C CYS A 37 -8.66 24.89 -17.10
N ASN A 38 -8.05 24.44 -18.19
CA ASN A 38 -6.82 25.05 -18.77
C ASN A 38 -5.70 25.23 -17.73
N ALA A 39 -5.62 24.33 -16.75
CA ALA A 39 -4.65 24.40 -15.68
C ALA A 39 -3.22 24.03 -16.13
N VAL A 40 -3.11 23.40 -17.30
CA VAL A 40 -1.84 23.01 -17.93
C VAL A 40 -1.95 23.27 -19.43
N SER A 41 -0.85 23.76 -20.02
CA SER A 41 -0.84 23.99 -21.47
C SER A 41 -0.89 22.65 -22.23
N ALA A 42 -1.47 22.65 -23.44
CA ALA A 42 -1.57 21.46 -24.27
C ALA A 42 -0.21 20.82 -24.65
N ARG A 43 0.91 21.55 -24.46
CA ARG A 43 2.26 21.06 -24.72
C ARG A 43 2.88 20.36 -23.51
N GLU A 44 2.44 20.71 -22.31
CA GLU A 44 2.91 20.18 -21.03
C GLU A 44 1.99 19.08 -20.47
N MET A 45 0.85 18.88 -21.14
CA MET A 45 -0.12 17.84 -20.75
C MET A 45 0.44 16.45 -21.09
N GLU A 46 0.72 15.67 -20.06
CA GLU A 46 1.11 14.27 -20.15
C GLU A 46 -0.03 13.38 -19.62
N SER A 47 -0.02 12.12 -19.97
CA SER A 47 -0.97 11.16 -19.42
C SER A 47 -0.64 10.89 -17.95
N GLN A 48 -1.65 10.86 -17.08
CA GLN A 48 -1.51 10.67 -15.63
C GLN A 48 -0.59 11.73 -15.00
N LEU A 49 -0.88 13.00 -15.30
CA LEU A 49 -0.03 14.13 -14.89
C LEU A 49 0.07 14.26 -13.37
N LEU A 50 -0.96 13.87 -12.63
CA LEU A 50 -0.96 13.90 -11.17
C LEU A 50 -0.15 12.76 -10.55
N ASP A 51 0.03 11.65 -11.27
CA ASP A 51 0.85 10.53 -10.85
C ASP A 51 2.33 10.86 -11.10
N ASN A 52 3.02 11.34 -10.06
CA ASN A 52 4.40 11.85 -10.18
C ASN A 52 5.47 10.79 -10.16
N MET A 53 5.18 9.62 -9.63
CA MET A 53 6.12 8.52 -9.56
C MET A 53 6.07 7.71 -10.86
N ASP A 54 7.24 7.31 -11.36
CA ASP A 54 7.30 6.40 -12.52
C ASP A 54 6.55 5.09 -12.22
N LEU A 55 6.59 4.64 -10.97
CA LEU A 55 5.86 3.47 -10.48
C LEU A 55 4.34 3.60 -10.58
N GLU A 56 3.79 4.78 -10.28
CA GLU A 56 2.35 5.04 -10.42
C GLU A 56 1.92 4.91 -11.88
N ARG A 57 2.70 5.49 -12.79
CA ARG A 57 2.45 5.44 -14.24
C ARG A 57 2.61 4.04 -14.82
N GLU A 58 3.65 3.30 -14.40
CA GLU A 58 3.92 1.93 -14.86
C GLU A 58 2.83 0.95 -14.40
N ARG A 59 2.37 1.10 -13.16
CA ARG A 59 1.35 0.21 -12.57
C ARG A 59 -0.09 0.67 -12.84
N GLY A 60 -0.28 1.91 -13.34
CA GLY A 60 -1.59 2.51 -13.59
C GLY A 60 -2.40 2.79 -12.32
N ILE A 61 -1.74 2.97 -11.18
CA ILE A 61 -2.38 3.22 -9.88
C ILE A 61 -1.79 4.45 -9.22
N THR A 62 -2.63 5.26 -8.58
CA THR A 62 -2.18 6.33 -7.69
C THR A 62 -1.74 5.71 -6.36
N ILE A 63 -0.53 6.01 -5.92
CA ILE A 63 0.04 5.53 -4.66
C ILE A 63 -0.07 6.62 -3.60
N LYS A 64 0.25 7.87 -3.96
CA LYS A 64 0.26 9.00 -3.03
C LYS A 64 -0.80 10.03 -3.40
N ALA A 65 -1.53 10.50 -2.39
CA ALA A 65 -2.50 11.58 -2.58
C ALA A 65 -1.82 12.87 -3.03
N ARG A 66 -2.47 13.61 -3.93
CA ARG A 66 -1.98 14.90 -4.43
C ARG A 66 -3.09 15.92 -4.49
N ALA A 67 -2.85 17.10 -3.93
CA ALA A 67 -3.77 18.22 -4.03
C ALA A 67 -3.36 19.19 -5.14
N VAL A 68 -4.33 19.68 -5.91
CA VAL A 68 -4.11 20.70 -6.93
C VAL A 68 -5.27 21.68 -6.96
N ARG A 69 -4.94 22.96 -7.15
CA ARG A 69 -5.89 24.05 -7.33
C ARG A 69 -6.16 24.26 -8.82
N LEU A 70 -7.43 24.32 -9.17
CA LEU A 70 -7.93 24.61 -10.51
C LEU A 70 -8.84 25.83 -10.46
N THR A 71 -8.88 26.60 -11.54
CA THR A 71 -9.86 27.68 -11.72
C THR A 71 -10.81 27.27 -12.84
N TYR A 72 -12.10 27.29 -12.55
CA TYR A 72 -13.15 26.93 -13.51
C TYR A 72 -14.14 28.08 -13.69
N HIS A 73 -14.38 28.50 -14.94
CA HIS A 73 -15.38 29.47 -15.29
C HIS A 73 -16.69 28.72 -15.58
N ALA A 74 -17.63 28.78 -14.63
CA ALA A 74 -18.88 28.03 -14.70
C ALA A 74 -19.94 28.68 -15.62
N GLN A 75 -20.98 27.90 -15.97
CA GLN A 75 -22.06 28.38 -16.84
C GLN A 75 -22.91 29.50 -16.22
N ASP A 76 -22.87 29.67 -14.90
CA ASP A 76 -23.49 30.80 -14.19
C ASP A 76 -22.73 32.12 -14.35
N GLY A 77 -21.56 32.09 -14.97
CA GLY A 77 -20.68 33.24 -15.25
C GLY A 77 -19.76 33.63 -14.10
N GLU A 78 -19.68 32.84 -13.03
CA GLU A 78 -18.78 33.05 -11.92
C GLU A 78 -17.53 32.16 -12.07
N ASP A 79 -16.40 32.61 -11.47
CA ASP A 79 -15.19 31.83 -11.37
C ASP A 79 -15.19 31.03 -10.06
N TYR A 80 -14.91 29.75 -10.16
CA TYR A 80 -14.80 28.84 -9.02
C TYR A 80 -13.36 28.36 -8.83
N GLU A 81 -12.96 28.29 -7.58
CA GLU A 81 -11.74 27.62 -7.16
C GLU A 81 -12.06 26.16 -6.81
N LEU A 82 -11.50 25.25 -7.59
CA LEU A 82 -11.69 23.82 -7.42
C LEU A 82 -10.39 23.22 -6.86
N ASN A 83 -10.41 22.76 -5.62
CA ASN A 83 -9.30 22.06 -5.00
C ASN A 83 -9.54 20.56 -5.13
N LEU A 84 -8.89 19.94 -6.13
CA LEU A 84 -8.91 18.50 -6.34
C LEU A 84 -7.85 17.86 -5.44
N ILE A 85 -8.27 16.92 -4.60
CA ILE A 85 -7.37 16.04 -3.84
C ILE A 85 -7.50 14.63 -4.44
N ASP A 86 -6.52 14.27 -5.28
CA ASP A 86 -6.47 12.94 -5.90
C ASP A 86 -6.05 11.89 -4.87
N THR A 87 -6.75 10.76 -4.83
CA THR A 87 -6.58 9.71 -3.81
C THR A 87 -6.17 8.38 -4.41
N PRO A 88 -5.41 7.54 -3.69
CA PRO A 88 -5.22 6.14 -4.09
C PRO A 88 -6.54 5.39 -4.25
N GLY A 89 -6.56 4.37 -5.10
CA GLY A 89 -7.72 3.50 -5.30
C GLY A 89 -7.58 2.11 -4.67
N HIS A 90 -6.42 1.75 -4.12
CA HIS A 90 -6.11 0.41 -3.61
C HIS A 90 -6.34 0.29 -2.10
N VAL A 91 -6.81 -0.88 -1.64
CA VAL A 91 -7.12 -1.16 -0.22
C VAL A 91 -5.93 -0.91 0.73
N ASP A 92 -4.71 -1.21 0.32
CA ASP A 92 -3.50 -0.97 1.13
C ASP A 92 -3.30 0.51 1.47
N PHE A 93 -3.89 1.42 0.69
CA PHE A 93 -3.77 2.87 0.86
C PHE A 93 -5.05 3.53 1.42
N ASN A 94 -6.00 2.77 1.97
CA ASN A 94 -7.24 3.31 2.55
C ASN A 94 -6.99 4.41 3.59
N TYR A 95 -5.86 4.35 4.28
CA TYR A 95 -5.46 5.39 5.22
C TYR A 95 -5.19 6.74 4.52
N GLU A 96 -4.56 6.74 3.35
CA GLU A 96 -4.34 7.95 2.54
C GLU A 96 -5.65 8.50 1.99
N VAL A 97 -6.56 7.59 1.59
CA VAL A 97 -7.91 7.96 1.16
C VAL A 97 -8.66 8.68 2.28
N SER A 98 -8.71 8.09 3.48
CA SER A 98 -9.41 8.69 4.62
C SER A 98 -8.88 10.08 4.98
N ARG A 99 -7.56 10.29 4.93
CA ARG A 99 -6.95 11.62 5.19
C ARG A 99 -7.35 12.65 4.15
N SER A 100 -7.33 12.28 2.90
CA SER A 100 -7.67 13.16 1.79
C SER A 100 -9.15 13.55 1.84
N LEU A 101 -10.03 12.58 2.13
CA LEU A 101 -11.46 12.82 2.28
C LEU A 101 -11.77 13.79 3.43
N ALA A 102 -11.07 13.70 4.56
CA ALA A 102 -11.25 14.64 5.68
C ALA A 102 -10.91 16.10 5.33
N ALA A 103 -10.19 16.33 4.24
CA ALA A 103 -9.89 17.67 3.72
C ALA A 103 -10.88 18.15 2.64
N CYS A 104 -11.97 17.42 2.39
CA CYS A 104 -12.94 17.71 1.34
C CYS A 104 -14.34 17.97 1.89
N GLU A 105 -15.21 18.59 1.08
CA GLU A 105 -16.65 18.68 1.24
C GLU A 105 -17.39 17.75 0.30
N GLY A 106 -16.76 17.28 -0.78
CA GLY A 106 -17.38 16.39 -1.75
C GLY A 106 -16.44 15.29 -2.25
N ALA A 107 -17.06 14.26 -2.81
CA ALA A 107 -16.35 13.16 -3.46
C ALA A 107 -17.01 12.81 -4.79
N VAL A 108 -16.23 12.77 -5.86
CA VAL A 108 -16.69 12.30 -7.18
C VAL A 108 -16.45 10.79 -7.24
N LEU A 109 -17.54 10.02 -7.24
CA LEU A 109 -17.51 8.56 -7.32
C LEU A 109 -17.52 8.10 -8.77
N VAL A 110 -16.38 7.64 -9.28
CA VAL A 110 -16.27 7.16 -10.67
C VAL A 110 -16.60 5.67 -10.74
N VAL A 111 -17.62 5.34 -11.50
CA VAL A 111 -18.09 3.97 -11.75
C VAL A 111 -17.88 3.61 -13.21
N ASP A 112 -17.24 2.46 -13.48
CA ASP A 112 -17.13 1.91 -14.83
C ASP A 112 -18.48 1.37 -15.31
N SER A 113 -19.00 1.91 -16.40
CA SER A 113 -20.29 1.48 -16.97
C SER A 113 -20.29 0.03 -17.52
N THR A 114 -19.13 -0.62 -17.58
CA THR A 114 -19.03 -2.03 -18.02
C THR A 114 -19.00 -3.01 -16.84
N GLN A 115 -18.53 -2.56 -15.66
CA GLN A 115 -18.33 -3.41 -14.48
C GLN A 115 -19.35 -3.12 -13.36
N GLY A 116 -19.83 -1.87 -13.25
CA GLY A 116 -20.78 -1.47 -12.22
C GLY A 116 -20.13 -1.27 -10.83
N VAL A 117 -20.86 -1.65 -9.78
CA VAL A 117 -20.42 -1.50 -8.39
C VAL A 117 -19.50 -2.64 -8.00
N GLU A 118 -18.31 -2.30 -7.47
CA GLU A 118 -17.31 -3.25 -6.99
C GLU A 118 -16.95 -2.99 -5.50
N ALA A 119 -16.19 -3.89 -4.85
CA ALA A 119 -15.91 -3.80 -3.41
C ALA A 119 -15.27 -2.48 -2.98
N GLN A 120 -14.28 -1.99 -3.74
CA GLN A 120 -13.64 -0.70 -3.43
C GLN A 120 -14.56 0.49 -3.70
N THR A 121 -15.53 0.36 -4.63
CA THR A 121 -16.58 1.35 -4.81
C THR A 121 -17.36 1.53 -3.52
N LEU A 122 -17.80 0.43 -2.90
CA LEU A 122 -18.50 0.45 -1.62
C LEU A 122 -17.62 0.95 -0.47
N ALA A 123 -16.41 0.40 -0.32
CA ALA A 123 -15.50 0.77 0.76
C ALA A 123 -15.16 2.26 0.74
N ASN A 124 -14.82 2.81 -0.43
CA ASN A 124 -14.51 4.23 -0.59
C ASN A 124 -15.74 5.13 -0.37
N THR A 125 -16.92 4.66 -0.78
CA THR A 125 -18.19 5.39 -0.54
C THR A 125 -18.51 5.45 0.95
N TYR A 126 -18.35 4.35 1.70
CA TYR A 126 -18.55 4.35 3.14
C TYR A 126 -17.55 5.26 3.86
N LEU A 127 -16.28 5.26 3.44
CA LEU A 127 -15.30 6.22 3.97
C LEU A 127 -15.70 7.68 3.71
N ALA A 128 -16.24 7.98 2.53
CA ALA A 128 -16.74 9.32 2.23
C ALA A 128 -17.96 9.70 3.07
N MET A 129 -18.86 8.74 3.32
CA MET A 129 -20.01 8.94 4.22
C MET A 129 -19.59 9.15 5.68
N GLU A 130 -18.56 8.45 6.18
CA GLU A 130 -18.02 8.67 7.53
C GLU A 130 -17.50 10.10 7.74
N HIS A 131 -17.06 10.75 6.67
CA HIS A 131 -16.62 12.15 6.67
C HIS A 131 -17.71 13.15 6.32
N ASP A 132 -18.97 12.71 6.20
CA ASP A 132 -20.16 13.55 5.88
C ASP A 132 -20.00 14.32 4.56
N LEU A 133 -19.39 13.69 3.53
CA LEU A 133 -19.17 14.29 2.22
C LEU A 133 -20.37 14.16 1.31
N GLU A 134 -20.59 15.17 0.45
CA GLU A 134 -21.52 15.06 -0.68
C GLU A 134 -20.89 14.17 -1.75
N ILE A 135 -21.57 13.07 -2.12
CA ILE A 135 -21.03 12.07 -3.07
C ILE A 135 -21.74 12.21 -4.41
N LEU A 136 -20.96 12.48 -5.45
CA LEU A 136 -21.43 12.70 -6.83
C LEU A 136 -21.06 11.50 -7.70
N PRO A 137 -22.01 10.61 -8.06
CA PRO A 137 -21.74 9.50 -8.97
C PRO A 137 -21.46 10.00 -10.39
N VAL A 138 -20.46 9.39 -11.05
CA VAL A 138 -20.12 9.65 -12.46
C VAL A 138 -19.86 8.33 -13.16
N PHE A 139 -20.56 8.09 -14.29
CA PHE A 139 -20.49 6.84 -15.03
C PHE A 139 -19.54 6.96 -16.21
N ASN A 140 -18.39 6.28 -16.12
CA ASN A 140 -17.29 6.37 -17.07
C ASN A 140 -17.29 5.21 -18.09
N LYS A 141 -16.46 5.35 -19.11
CA LYS A 141 -16.21 4.37 -20.18
C LYS A 141 -17.42 4.06 -21.07
N ILE A 142 -18.30 5.04 -21.28
CA ILE A 142 -19.47 4.89 -22.17
C ILE A 142 -19.08 4.65 -23.64
N ASP A 143 -17.82 4.86 -24.00
CA ASP A 143 -17.26 4.58 -25.33
C ASP A 143 -17.06 3.08 -25.61
N LEU A 144 -17.10 2.23 -24.58
CA LEU A 144 -16.90 0.80 -24.74
C LEU A 144 -18.17 0.08 -25.20
N PRO A 145 -18.08 -0.92 -26.10
CA PRO A 145 -19.26 -1.64 -26.60
C PRO A 145 -20.05 -2.41 -25.54
N ALA A 146 -19.40 -2.75 -24.42
CA ALA A 146 -20.01 -3.47 -23.30
C ALA A 146 -20.59 -2.53 -22.23
N ALA A 147 -20.51 -1.21 -22.42
CA ALA A 147 -21.01 -0.25 -21.45
C ALA A 147 -22.54 -0.27 -21.36
N ASP A 148 -23.04 -0.37 -20.14
CA ASP A 148 -24.47 -0.23 -19.80
C ASP A 148 -24.65 0.77 -18.66
N PRO A 149 -24.64 2.09 -18.96
CA PRO A 149 -24.78 3.12 -17.95
C PRO A 149 -26.10 3.03 -17.17
N ALA A 150 -27.18 2.62 -17.83
CA ALA A 150 -28.49 2.51 -17.18
C ALA A 150 -28.48 1.45 -16.08
N LYS A 151 -27.86 0.29 -16.36
CA LYS A 151 -27.68 -0.78 -15.38
C LYS A 151 -26.76 -0.33 -14.23
N ALA A 152 -25.62 0.29 -14.53
CA ALA A 152 -24.68 0.75 -13.53
C ALA A 152 -25.30 1.83 -12.59
N LYS A 153 -26.12 2.73 -13.13
CA LYS A 153 -26.89 3.71 -12.34
C LYS A 153 -27.87 3.02 -11.39
N GLN A 154 -28.61 2.02 -11.89
CA GLN A 154 -29.54 1.26 -11.07
C GLN A 154 -28.80 0.51 -9.93
N GLU A 155 -27.64 -0.08 -10.22
CA GLU A 155 -26.81 -0.73 -9.20
C GLU A 155 -26.37 0.25 -8.10
N VAL A 156 -25.96 1.47 -8.46
CA VAL A 156 -25.58 2.49 -7.48
C VAL A 156 -26.77 2.89 -6.60
N GLU A 157 -27.98 3.06 -7.18
CA GLU A 157 -29.17 3.38 -6.40
C GLU A 157 -29.60 2.22 -5.49
N ASP A 158 -29.59 0.98 -6.00
CA ASP A 158 -30.09 -0.18 -5.27
C ASP A 158 -29.11 -0.66 -4.19
N ILE A 159 -27.80 -0.62 -4.45
CA ILE A 159 -26.77 -1.18 -3.56
C ILE A 159 -26.25 -0.12 -2.60
N ILE A 160 -25.97 1.10 -3.09
CA ILE A 160 -25.36 2.17 -2.30
C ILE A 160 -26.42 3.10 -1.70
N GLY A 161 -27.54 3.28 -2.41
CA GLY A 161 -28.61 4.20 -2.02
C GLY A 161 -28.37 5.65 -2.40
N LEU A 162 -27.43 5.92 -3.32
CA LEU A 162 -27.16 7.26 -3.84
C LEU A 162 -28.03 7.55 -5.06
N PRO A 163 -28.62 8.76 -5.19
CA PRO A 163 -29.35 9.13 -6.41
C PRO A 163 -28.38 9.18 -7.59
N ALA A 164 -28.62 8.36 -8.62
CA ALA A 164 -27.70 8.18 -9.73
C ALA A 164 -28.34 8.39 -11.12
N MET A 165 -29.66 8.39 -11.24
CA MET A 165 -30.33 8.42 -12.55
C MET A 165 -29.98 9.65 -13.38
N ASP A 166 -29.83 10.81 -12.75
CA ASP A 166 -29.47 12.08 -13.43
C ASP A 166 -27.94 12.31 -13.47
N ALA A 167 -27.13 11.38 -12.97
CA ALA A 167 -25.68 11.52 -12.89
C ALA A 167 -25.01 11.54 -14.27
N PRO A 168 -23.88 12.27 -14.43
CA PRO A 168 -23.17 12.39 -15.70
C PRO A 168 -22.68 11.05 -16.25
N GLU A 169 -22.89 10.83 -17.54
CA GLU A 169 -22.33 9.74 -18.32
C GLU A 169 -21.17 10.25 -19.17
N ILE A 170 -19.96 9.72 -18.96
CA ILE A 170 -18.74 10.27 -19.56
C ILE A 170 -17.88 9.21 -20.25
N SER A 171 -17.03 9.67 -21.13
CA SER A 171 -15.81 8.96 -21.50
C SER A 171 -14.60 9.83 -21.17
N ALA A 172 -13.94 9.54 -20.06
CA ALA A 172 -12.72 10.23 -19.69
C ALA A 172 -11.64 10.07 -20.78
N LYS A 173 -11.54 8.87 -21.39
CA LYS A 173 -10.60 8.59 -22.49
C LYS A 173 -10.84 9.49 -23.70
N MET A 174 -12.08 9.66 -24.11
CA MET A 174 -12.46 10.46 -25.30
C MET A 174 -12.70 11.94 -24.97
N GLY A 175 -12.69 12.31 -23.69
CA GLY A 175 -13.03 13.67 -23.25
C GLY A 175 -14.49 14.04 -23.42
N THR A 176 -15.38 13.04 -23.49
CA THR A 176 -16.82 13.26 -23.72
C THR A 176 -17.50 13.63 -22.42
N ASN A 177 -18.31 14.70 -22.44
CA ASN A 177 -19.21 15.15 -21.37
C ASN A 177 -18.50 15.50 -20.02
N ILE A 178 -17.21 15.87 -20.05
CA ILE A 178 -16.42 16.22 -18.84
C ILE A 178 -16.93 17.51 -18.20
N GLU A 179 -17.42 18.46 -19.00
CA GLU A 179 -17.96 19.73 -18.51
C GLU A 179 -19.19 19.52 -17.60
N ALA A 180 -20.02 18.50 -17.87
CA ALA A 180 -21.13 18.15 -16.99
C ALA A 180 -20.68 17.74 -15.59
N VAL A 181 -19.52 17.11 -15.45
CA VAL A 181 -18.94 16.77 -14.14
C VAL A 181 -18.49 18.03 -13.39
N LEU A 182 -17.86 19.00 -14.09
CA LEU A 182 -17.45 20.26 -13.48
C LEU A 182 -18.66 21.08 -13.00
N GLU A 183 -19.72 21.16 -13.81
CA GLU A 183 -20.95 21.85 -13.43
C GLU A 183 -21.64 21.15 -12.25
N ASP A 184 -21.63 19.83 -12.22
CA ASP A 184 -22.19 19.04 -11.11
C ASP A 184 -21.42 19.30 -9.80
N ILE A 185 -20.09 19.36 -9.84
CA ILE A 185 -19.24 19.74 -8.71
C ILE A 185 -19.58 21.15 -8.21
N VAL A 186 -19.64 22.13 -9.12
CA VAL A 186 -19.95 23.51 -8.77
C VAL A 186 -21.31 23.64 -8.09
N LYS A 187 -22.31 22.92 -8.61
CA LYS A 187 -23.71 23.00 -8.16
C LYS A 187 -23.94 22.26 -6.83
N ASN A 188 -23.39 21.07 -6.67
CA ASN A 188 -23.82 20.14 -5.63
C ASN A 188 -22.79 19.99 -4.50
N VAL A 189 -21.46 20.15 -4.74
CA VAL A 189 -20.49 20.18 -3.64
C VAL A 189 -20.70 21.47 -2.83
N PRO A 190 -20.94 21.39 -1.51
CA PRO A 190 -21.11 22.60 -0.70
C PRO A 190 -19.79 23.38 -0.58
N PRO A 191 -19.86 24.71 -0.43
CA PRO A 191 -18.69 25.51 -0.13
C PRO A 191 -18.14 25.17 1.26
N PRO A 192 -16.82 25.33 1.48
CA PRO A 192 -16.23 25.10 2.79
C PRO A 192 -16.80 26.03 3.84
N LYS A 193 -16.96 25.49 5.06
CA LYS A 193 -17.38 26.24 6.24
C LYS A 193 -16.12 26.79 6.93
N GLY A 194 -16.30 27.77 7.82
CA GLY A 194 -15.24 28.35 8.63
C GLY A 194 -15.25 29.87 8.61
N ASP A 195 -14.79 30.47 9.70
CA ASP A 195 -14.70 31.92 9.84
C ASP A 195 -13.23 32.35 9.65
N PRO A 196 -12.89 33.16 8.61
CA PRO A 196 -11.53 33.60 8.36
C PRO A 196 -10.97 34.54 9.46
N ASP A 197 -11.81 35.11 10.30
CA ASP A 197 -11.43 35.97 11.41
C ASP A 197 -11.29 35.23 12.77
N ALA A 198 -11.65 33.95 12.81
CA ALA A 198 -11.49 33.09 13.99
C ALA A 198 -10.00 32.76 14.27
N PRO A 199 -9.64 32.21 15.44
CA PRO A 199 -8.31 31.68 15.69
C PRO A 199 -7.95 30.58 14.68
N LEU A 200 -6.70 30.63 14.18
CA LEU A 200 -6.23 29.68 13.18
C LEU A 200 -6.38 28.23 13.63
N LYS A 201 -7.07 27.43 12.82
CA LYS A 201 -7.11 25.96 12.87
C LYS A 201 -6.88 25.44 11.46
N ALA A 202 -5.76 24.81 11.24
CA ALA A 202 -5.47 24.16 9.96
C ALA A 202 -5.15 22.68 10.16
N LEU A 203 -5.68 21.84 9.30
CA LEU A 203 -5.51 20.39 9.33
C LEU A 203 -4.37 19.98 8.39
N ILE A 204 -3.34 19.32 8.91
CA ILE A 204 -2.29 18.73 8.09
C ILE A 204 -2.84 17.42 7.51
N PHE A 205 -2.96 17.32 6.19
CA PHE A 205 -3.38 16.08 5.54
C PHE A 205 -2.22 15.32 4.90
N ASP A 206 -1.09 16.00 4.58
CA ASP A 206 0.13 15.35 4.11
C ASP A 206 1.37 16.23 4.40
N SER A 207 2.57 15.64 4.25
CA SER A 207 3.84 16.36 4.30
C SER A 207 4.87 15.69 3.41
N GLN A 208 5.78 16.51 2.87
CA GLN A 208 6.85 16.04 2.00
C GLN A 208 8.17 16.68 2.40
N TYR A 209 9.23 15.89 2.43
CA TYR A 209 10.56 16.41 2.63
C TYR A 209 11.19 16.81 1.30
N ASP A 210 11.64 18.05 1.23
CA ASP A 210 12.43 18.59 0.12
C ASP A 210 13.83 18.94 0.63
N SER A 211 14.88 18.56 -0.12
CA SER A 211 16.28 18.76 0.31
C SER A 211 16.69 20.24 0.41
N TYR A 212 15.97 21.13 -0.28
CA TYR A 212 16.26 22.58 -0.32
C TYR A 212 15.34 23.38 0.61
N ARG A 213 14.05 23.03 0.67
CA ARG A 213 13.01 23.76 1.42
C ARG A 213 12.76 23.19 2.82
N GLY A 214 13.29 22.00 3.11
CA GLY A 214 12.97 21.24 4.32
C GLY A 214 11.61 20.57 4.19
N VAL A 215 10.86 20.45 5.29
CA VAL A 215 9.51 19.87 5.26
C VAL A 215 8.53 20.87 4.67
N ILE A 216 7.86 20.47 3.60
CA ILE A 216 6.69 21.12 3.01
C ILE A 216 5.48 20.49 3.64
N VAL A 217 4.65 21.29 4.28
CA VAL A 217 3.41 20.82 4.95
C VAL A 217 2.24 21.15 4.06
N TYR A 218 1.45 20.13 3.70
CA TYR A 218 0.20 20.25 2.97
C TYR A 218 -0.96 20.29 3.95
N PHE A 219 -1.78 21.33 3.86
CA PHE A 219 -2.81 21.56 4.85
C PHE A 219 -4.05 22.20 4.24
N ARG A 220 -5.13 22.11 4.99
CA ARG A 220 -6.36 22.84 4.75
C ARG A 220 -6.64 23.76 5.94
N VAL A 221 -6.97 25.02 5.67
CA VAL A 221 -7.43 25.95 6.69
C VAL A 221 -8.90 25.67 6.99
N MET A 222 -9.19 25.26 8.23
CA MET A 222 -10.56 25.01 8.70
C MET A 222 -11.18 26.29 9.28
N GLU A 223 -10.39 27.05 10.04
CA GLU A 223 -10.78 28.32 10.67
C GLU A 223 -9.60 29.29 10.64
N GLY A 224 -9.90 30.57 10.59
CA GLY A 224 -8.88 31.61 10.66
C GLY A 224 -8.14 31.86 9.35
N THR A 225 -6.94 32.43 9.44
CA THR A 225 -6.08 32.76 8.31
C THR A 225 -4.63 32.46 8.68
N LEU A 226 -3.91 31.75 7.81
CA LEU A 226 -2.47 31.54 7.89
C LEU A 226 -1.76 32.58 7.02
N ARG A 227 -0.68 33.15 7.51
CA ARG A 227 0.09 34.20 6.80
C ARG A 227 1.57 33.89 6.76
N THR A 228 2.24 34.31 5.70
CA THR A 228 3.69 34.35 5.65
C THR A 228 4.27 35.19 6.79
N GLY A 229 5.31 34.70 7.46
CA GLY A 229 5.93 35.33 8.63
C GLY A 229 5.27 35.06 9.97
N GLN A 230 4.08 34.45 10.00
CA GLN A 230 3.36 34.10 11.23
C GLN A 230 4.08 32.99 11.99
N GLN A 231 4.07 33.05 13.34
CA GLN A 231 4.49 31.93 14.17
C GLN A 231 3.33 30.97 14.37
N VAL A 232 3.53 29.74 13.95
CA VAL A 232 2.55 28.65 14.10
C VAL A 232 3.02 27.62 15.10
N LYS A 233 2.07 26.99 15.79
CA LYS A 233 2.29 25.92 16.76
C LYS A 233 1.63 24.64 16.25
N MET A 234 2.41 23.56 16.21
CA MET A 234 1.92 22.20 16.01
C MET A 234 1.30 21.71 17.33
N MET A 235 0.03 21.36 17.34
CA MET A 235 -0.65 21.05 18.61
C MET A 235 -0.22 19.72 19.23
N ALA A 236 0.09 18.70 18.41
CA ALA A 236 0.50 17.38 18.89
C ALA A 236 1.93 17.37 19.46
N SER A 237 2.89 18.00 18.79
CA SER A 237 4.29 18.06 19.24
C SER A 237 4.57 19.25 20.16
N GLY A 238 3.74 20.30 20.11
CA GLY A 238 3.97 21.56 20.78
C GLY A 238 5.07 22.44 20.15
N ALA A 239 5.67 22.01 19.05
CA ALA A 239 6.73 22.71 18.35
C ALA A 239 6.21 24.01 17.72
N ILE A 240 7.02 25.07 17.77
CA ILE A 240 6.69 26.38 17.21
C ILE A 240 7.65 26.70 16.07
N TYR A 241 7.09 27.09 14.94
CA TYR A 241 7.85 27.45 13.74
C TYR A 241 7.34 28.76 13.15
N GLN A 242 8.22 29.46 12.45
CA GLN A 242 7.85 30.63 11.67
C GLN A 242 7.58 30.21 10.22
N VAL A 243 6.40 30.52 9.68
CA VAL A 243 6.06 30.31 8.28
C VAL A 243 6.98 31.18 7.41
N ILE A 244 7.76 30.56 6.56
CA ILE A 244 8.66 31.24 5.62
C ILE A 244 7.92 31.58 4.35
N GLU A 245 7.17 30.61 3.82
CA GLU A 245 6.40 30.69 2.59
C GLU A 245 5.11 29.90 2.76
N CYS A 246 4.02 30.41 2.24
CA CYS A 246 2.77 29.65 2.04
C CYS A 246 2.26 29.90 0.63
N GLY A 247 1.39 29.03 0.13
CA GLY A 247 0.87 29.17 -1.22
C GLY A 247 -0.06 28.04 -1.65
N HIS A 248 -0.47 28.12 -2.91
CA HIS A 248 -1.36 27.16 -3.57
C HIS A 248 -0.57 26.10 -4.32
N LEU A 249 -1.17 24.93 -4.46
CA LEU A 249 -0.63 23.79 -5.20
C LEU A 249 -1.18 23.82 -6.64
N LEU A 250 -0.28 23.96 -7.60
CA LEU A 250 -0.63 23.90 -9.04
C LEU A 250 -0.22 22.53 -9.60
N PRO A 251 -0.78 22.10 -10.75
CA PRO A 251 -0.43 20.83 -11.38
C PRO A 251 1.08 20.67 -11.66
N LEU A 252 1.76 21.75 -12.04
CA LEU A 252 3.19 21.76 -12.39
C LEU A 252 4.06 22.51 -11.37
N GLY A 253 3.59 22.72 -10.14
CA GLY A 253 4.42 23.40 -9.13
C GLY A 253 3.65 24.03 -7.99
N MET A 254 4.23 25.05 -7.40
CA MET A 254 3.70 25.77 -6.24
C MET A 254 3.67 27.26 -6.54
N GLU A 255 2.58 27.93 -6.18
CA GLU A 255 2.40 29.37 -6.34
C GLU A 255 2.38 30.03 -4.96
N PRO A 256 3.44 30.78 -4.58
CA PRO A 256 3.46 31.48 -3.30
C PRO A 256 2.39 32.55 -3.20
N CYS A 257 1.83 32.70 -1.99
CA CYS A 257 0.89 33.79 -1.67
C CYS A 257 1.16 34.37 -0.28
N ASP A 258 0.55 35.51 0.03
CA ASP A 258 0.74 36.19 1.31
C ASP A 258 -0.03 35.52 2.45
N SER A 259 -1.17 34.91 2.13
CA SER A 259 -2.04 34.26 3.11
C SER A 259 -2.99 33.24 2.51
N LEU A 260 -3.41 32.29 3.33
CA LEU A 260 -4.48 31.30 3.06
C LEU A 260 -5.55 31.41 4.14
N ARG A 261 -6.83 31.42 3.73
CA ARG A 261 -7.99 31.65 4.60
C ARG A 261 -8.82 30.36 4.81
N ALA A 262 -9.72 30.41 5.75
CA ALA A 262 -10.68 29.34 5.98
C ALA A 262 -11.33 28.82 4.71
N GLY A 263 -11.24 27.51 4.47
CA GLY A 263 -11.69 26.82 3.28
C GLY A 263 -10.63 26.57 2.20
N GLU A 264 -9.52 27.31 2.20
CA GLU A 264 -8.46 27.13 1.22
C GLU A 264 -7.52 25.95 1.56
N VAL A 265 -7.07 25.26 0.51
CA VAL A 265 -6.07 24.19 0.54
C VAL A 265 -4.75 24.72 -0.01
N GLY A 266 -3.65 24.40 0.66
CA GLY A 266 -2.36 24.86 0.23
C GLY A 266 -1.19 24.20 0.96
N TYR A 267 -0.03 24.84 0.85
CA TYR A 267 1.19 24.42 1.52
C TYR A 267 1.81 25.54 2.32
N PHE A 268 2.64 25.19 3.30
CA PHE A 268 3.61 26.11 3.88
C PHE A 268 4.95 25.43 4.13
N THR A 269 6.00 26.27 4.21
CA THR A 269 7.35 25.87 4.62
C THR A 269 7.77 26.70 5.84
N ALA A 270 8.51 26.08 6.75
CA ALA A 270 8.92 26.72 8.00
C ALA A 270 10.30 26.24 8.48
N SER A 271 11.21 25.84 7.56
CA SER A 271 12.52 25.24 7.87
C SER A 271 12.47 24.12 8.90
N ILE A 272 11.42 23.33 8.87
CA ILE A 272 11.24 22.19 9.77
C ILE A 272 12.24 21.11 9.38
N LYS A 273 13.11 20.75 10.32
CA LYS A 273 14.15 19.73 10.10
C LYS A 273 13.73 18.35 10.58
N ASN A 274 12.84 18.30 11.56
CA ASN A 274 12.37 17.06 12.15
C ASN A 274 10.92 16.82 11.71
N VAL A 275 10.72 15.86 10.81
CA VAL A 275 9.40 15.50 10.29
C VAL A 275 8.47 14.96 11.37
N LYS A 276 9.00 14.40 12.44
CA LYS A 276 8.18 13.96 13.58
C LYS A 276 7.38 15.09 14.23
N ASP A 277 7.76 16.34 13.97
CA ASP A 277 7.05 17.52 14.49
C ASP A 277 5.84 17.89 13.62
N THR A 278 5.75 17.37 12.37
CA THR A 278 4.63 17.60 11.43
C THR A 278 3.87 16.31 11.19
N ARG A 279 3.18 15.85 12.20
CA ARG A 279 2.37 14.63 12.07
C ARG A 279 1.15 14.90 11.19
N VAL A 280 0.91 14.02 10.25
CA VAL A 280 -0.33 14.05 9.47
C VAL A 280 -1.52 13.85 10.41
N GLY A 281 -2.55 14.70 10.26
CA GLY A 281 -3.67 14.78 11.17
C GLY A 281 -3.49 15.72 12.36
N ASP A 282 -2.31 16.36 12.49
CA ASP A 282 -2.11 17.38 13.52
C ASP A 282 -2.81 18.69 13.14
N THR A 283 -3.09 19.47 14.16
CA THR A 283 -3.66 20.81 14.04
C THR A 283 -2.57 21.86 14.12
N VAL A 284 -2.52 22.73 13.14
CA VAL A 284 -1.69 23.93 13.15
C VAL A 284 -2.51 25.09 13.65
N THR A 285 -1.98 25.83 14.64
CA THR A 285 -2.63 27.03 15.19
C THR A 285 -1.65 28.20 15.32
N ASP A 286 -2.16 29.41 15.53
CA ASP A 286 -1.33 30.57 15.81
C ASP A 286 -0.63 30.41 17.16
N ALA A 287 0.68 30.64 17.22
CA ALA A 287 1.45 30.52 18.46
C ALA A 287 1.13 31.59 19.49
N ALA A 288 0.71 32.80 19.06
CA ALA A 288 0.38 33.92 19.93
C ALA A 288 -1.05 33.82 20.47
N SER A 289 -1.97 33.24 19.68
CA SER A 289 -3.38 33.04 20.04
C SER A 289 -3.84 31.63 19.68
N PRO A 290 -3.34 30.60 20.37
CA PRO A 290 -3.63 29.23 20.02
C PRO A 290 -5.09 28.88 20.25
N THR A 291 -5.66 28.06 19.37
CA THR A 291 -6.99 27.49 19.59
C THR A 291 -7.01 26.58 20.82
N ALA A 292 -8.15 26.53 21.51
CA ALA A 292 -8.29 25.72 22.72
C ALA A 292 -8.39 24.21 22.42
N GLU A 293 -8.96 23.85 21.28
CA GLU A 293 -9.22 22.46 20.90
C GLU A 293 -8.58 22.12 19.56
N ALA A 294 -7.86 21.00 19.53
CA ALA A 294 -7.35 20.43 18.28
C ALA A 294 -8.50 19.86 17.44
N LEU A 295 -8.31 19.84 16.14
CA LEU A 295 -9.19 19.10 15.24
C LEU A 295 -9.11 17.59 15.56
N PRO A 296 -10.16 16.81 15.31
CA PRO A 296 -10.06 15.37 15.42
C PRO A 296 -8.96 14.88 14.47
N GLY A 297 -7.90 14.32 15.06
CA GLY A 297 -6.78 13.78 14.29
C GLY A 297 -7.09 12.42 13.69
N TYR A 298 -6.21 11.96 12.82
CA TYR A 298 -6.32 10.62 12.25
C TYR A 298 -5.92 9.54 13.26
N ARG A 299 -6.55 8.38 13.15
CA ARG A 299 -6.14 7.21 13.92
C ARG A 299 -4.74 6.78 13.45
N PRO A 300 -3.80 6.49 14.37
CA PRO A 300 -2.50 5.96 13.96
C PRO A 300 -2.69 4.61 13.25
N VAL A 301 -2.09 4.49 12.08
CA VAL A 301 -2.12 3.25 11.31
C VAL A 301 -1.08 2.30 11.87
N GLN A 302 -1.47 1.05 12.04
CA GLN A 302 -0.55 0.00 12.44
C GLN A 302 -0.18 -0.83 11.21
N PRO A 303 1.11 -1.09 10.98
CA PRO A 303 1.53 -2.01 9.94
C PRO A 303 0.92 -3.39 10.14
N MET A 304 0.53 -4.02 9.04
CA MET A 304 -0.05 -5.37 9.04
C MET A 304 0.92 -6.43 8.52
N VAL A 305 1.85 -6.03 7.65
CA VAL A 305 2.84 -6.92 7.02
C VAL A 305 4.23 -6.48 7.41
N TYR A 306 5.08 -7.43 7.76
CA TYR A 306 6.45 -7.19 8.20
C TYR A 306 7.42 -8.03 7.38
N CYS A 307 8.51 -7.42 6.91
CA CYS A 307 9.65 -8.17 6.36
C CYS A 307 10.98 -7.55 6.77
N GLY A 308 12.05 -8.34 6.74
CA GLY A 308 13.41 -7.84 6.85
C GLY A 308 13.92 -7.36 5.50
N ILE A 309 14.52 -6.17 5.45
CA ILE A 309 15.18 -5.63 4.26
C ILE A 309 16.67 -5.54 4.53
N TYR A 310 17.47 -6.12 3.64
CA TYR A 310 18.92 -6.17 3.72
C TYR A 310 19.52 -5.72 2.40
N THR A 311 20.74 -5.20 2.44
CA THR A 311 21.52 -4.93 1.23
C THR A 311 22.33 -6.15 0.82
N GLU A 312 22.45 -6.44 -0.46
CA GLU A 312 23.30 -7.53 -0.96
C GLU A 312 24.77 -7.32 -0.54
N ASP A 313 25.23 -6.07 -0.62
CA ASP A 313 26.52 -5.64 -0.08
C ASP A 313 26.32 -5.04 1.32
N GLY A 314 26.72 -5.75 2.36
CA GLY A 314 26.62 -5.30 3.75
C GLY A 314 27.30 -3.96 4.06
N SER A 315 28.22 -3.46 3.20
CA SER A 315 28.82 -2.14 3.34
C SER A 315 27.83 -1.00 3.07
N LYS A 316 26.75 -1.26 2.34
CA LYS A 316 25.66 -0.30 2.04
C LYS A 316 24.59 -0.20 3.14
N TYR A 317 24.76 -0.87 4.29
CA TYR A 317 23.82 -0.75 5.43
C TYR A 317 23.56 0.70 5.89
N PRO A 318 24.57 1.60 5.99
CA PRO A 318 24.30 3.00 6.31
C PRO A 318 23.44 3.70 5.25
N ASP A 319 23.67 3.38 3.97
CA ASP A 319 22.91 3.97 2.85
C ASP A 319 21.45 3.53 2.89
N LEU A 320 21.20 2.25 3.21
CA LEU A 320 19.85 1.71 3.42
C LEU A 320 19.13 2.42 4.57
N ARG A 321 19.82 2.67 5.70
CA ARG A 321 19.25 3.42 6.81
C ARG A 321 18.83 4.83 6.38
N ASP A 322 19.75 5.55 5.72
CA ASP A 322 19.49 6.92 5.29
C ASP A 322 18.37 6.98 4.25
N ALA A 323 18.26 5.97 3.38
CA ALA A 323 17.16 5.83 2.42
C ALA A 323 15.81 5.58 3.11
N LEU A 324 15.76 4.64 4.07
CA LEU A 324 14.54 4.36 4.85
C LEU A 324 14.11 5.58 5.68
N GLU A 325 15.04 6.29 6.31
CA GLU A 325 14.76 7.54 7.00
C GLU A 325 14.12 8.58 6.05
N LYS A 326 14.67 8.76 4.85
CA LYS A 326 14.10 9.67 3.84
C LYS A 326 12.73 9.23 3.34
N LEU A 327 12.52 7.93 3.10
CA LEU A 327 11.21 7.42 2.70
C LEU A 327 10.17 7.63 3.81
N GLN A 328 10.53 7.36 5.07
CA GLN A 328 9.64 7.57 6.22
C GLN A 328 9.21 9.04 6.38
N LEU A 329 10.02 9.99 5.92
CA LEU A 329 9.66 11.41 5.89
C LEU A 329 8.47 11.68 4.97
N ASN A 330 8.36 10.91 3.90
CA ASN A 330 7.32 11.06 2.88
C ASN A 330 6.19 10.03 3.03
N ASP A 331 6.39 9.04 3.89
CA ASP A 331 5.44 7.96 4.14
C ASP A 331 5.37 7.63 5.65
N ALA A 332 4.43 8.26 6.33
CA ALA A 332 4.25 8.11 7.77
C ALA A 332 3.78 6.70 8.20
N SER A 333 3.35 5.87 7.26
CA SER A 333 2.90 4.50 7.51
C SER A 333 4.06 3.49 7.55
N LEU A 334 5.22 3.86 6.97
CA LEU A 334 6.43 3.03 7.01
C LEU A 334 7.05 3.06 8.41
N SER A 335 7.18 1.90 9.01
CA SER A 335 7.96 1.71 10.25
C SER A 335 9.16 0.83 9.99
N PHE A 336 10.28 1.12 10.65
CA PHE A 336 11.45 0.25 10.56
C PHE A 336 12.29 0.28 11.84
N GLU A 337 12.91 -0.85 12.14
CA GLU A 337 13.79 -1.05 13.29
C GLU A 337 15.05 -1.82 12.85
N PRO A 338 16.22 -1.57 13.45
CA PRO A 338 17.43 -2.32 13.14
C PRO A 338 17.23 -3.82 13.41
N GLU A 339 17.65 -4.65 12.47
CA GLU A 339 17.60 -6.09 12.57
C GLU A 339 18.95 -6.70 12.14
N SER A 340 19.26 -7.90 12.63
CA SER A 340 20.42 -8.66 12.18
C SER A 340 20.04 -10.10 11.88
N SER A 341 20.54 -10.61 10.76
CA SER A 341 20.41 -12.01 10.34
C SER A 341 21.79 -12.67 10.28
N VAL A 342 21.87 -13.91 10.73
CA VAL A 342 23.11 -14.69 10.63
C VAL A 342 23.49 -14.92 9.16
N ALA A 343 22.50 -15.04 8.28
CA ALA A 343 22.69 -15.29 6.85
C ALA A 343 22.94 -14.02 6.03
N LEU A 344 22.29 -12.89 6.37
CA LEU A 344 22.25 -11.66 5.57
C LEU A 344 23.01 -10.49 6.20
N GLY A 345 23.44 -10.60 7.46
CA GLY A 345 24.12 -9.53 8.17
C GLY A 345 23.18 -8.51 8.79
N PHE A 346 23.55 -7.22 8.72
CA PHE A 346 22.74 -6.13 9.26
C PHE A 346 21.73 -5.63 8.24
N GLY A 347 20.52 -5.35 8.71
CA GLY A 347 19.40 -4.83 7.93
C GLY A 347 18.36 -4.16 8.79
N PHE A 348 17.14 -4.06 8.29
CA PHE A 348 16.02 -3.45 9.01
C PHE A 348 14.79 -4.33 8.91
N ARG A 349 14.09 -4.49 10.03
CA ARG A 349 12.73 -5.00 10.09
C ARG A 349 11.79 -3.88 9.76
N CYS A 350 11.07 -3.99 8.64
CA CYS A 350 10.16 -2.99 8.14
C CYS A 350 8.71 -3.46 8.27
N GLY A 351 7.82 -2.54 8.63
CA GLY A 351 6.38 -2.76 8.70
C GLY A 351 5.65 -1.95 7.64
N PHE A 352 4.68 -2.58 6.97
CA PHE A 352 3.94 -2.09 5.82
C PHE A 352 2.44 -2.26 6.01
N LEU A 353 1.63 -1.46 5.30
CA LEU A 353 0.17 -1.55 5.31
C LEU A 353 -0.34 -2.84 4.66
N GLY A 354 0.32 -3.28 3.59
CA GLY A 354 0.00 -4.47 2.83
C GLY A 354 1.13 -4.87 1.89
N MET A 355 0.88 -5.84 1.00
CA MET A 355 1.89 -6.32 0.07
C MET A 355 2.25 -5.31 -1.00
N LEU A 356 1.27 -4.62 -1.57
CA LEU A 356 1.53 -3.59 -2.58
C LEU A 356 2.36 -2.44 -2.00
N HIS A 357 2.07 -2.04 -0.75
CA HIS A 357 2.88 -1.03 -0.06
C HIS A 357 4.33 -1.51 0.12
N MET A 358 4.55 -2.77 0.50
CA MET A 358 5.89 -3.36 0.62
C MET A 358 6.65 -3.33 -0.72
N GLU A 359 6.01 -3.75 -1.80
CA GLU A 359 6.61 -3.75 -3.14
C GLU A 359 6.97 -2.35 -3.61
N VAL A 360 6.08 -1.37 -3.39
CA VAL A 360 6.33 0.04 -3.73
C VAL A 360 7.55 0.58 -2.98
N ILE A 361 7.65 0.34 -1.68
CA ILE A 361 8.80 0.78 -0.88
C ILE A 361 10.09 0.09 -1.35
N GLN A 362 10.04 -1.21 -1.63
CA GLN A 362 11.19 -1.95 -2.15
C GLN A 362 11.67 -1.36 -3.50
N GLU A 363 10.77 -1.20 -4.47
CA GLU A 363 11.13 -0.64 -5.78
C GLU A 363 11.65 0.80 -5.68
N ARG A 364 11.11 1.60 -4.76
CA ARG A 364 11.63 2.95 -4.50
C ARG A 364 13.04 2.92 -3.95
N LEU A 365 13.34 2.04 -2.99
CA LEU A 365 14.69 1.85 -2.45
C LEU A 365 15.67 1.44 -3.55
N GLU A 366 15.27 0.55 -4.45
CA GLU A 366 16.09 0.08 -5.57
C GLU A 366 16.31 1.19 -6.62
N ARG A 367 15.25 1.90 -7.04
CA ARG A 367 15.31 2.87 -8.15
C ARG A 367 15.78 4.26 -7.73
N GLU A 368 15.29 4.79 -6.60
CA GLU A 368 15.60 6.15 -6.16
C GLU A 368 16.95 6.24 -5.42
N PHE A 369 17.40 5.14 -4.78
CA PHE A 369 18.60 5.11 -3.95
C PHE A 369 19.69 4.15 -4.45
N ASP A 370 19.49 3.48 -5.58
CA ASP A 370 20.45 2.55 -6.22
C ASP A 370 20.94 1.45 -5.25
N LEU A 371 20.00 0.84 -4.53
CA LEU A 371 20.26 -0.22 -3.57
C LEU A 371 19.84 -1.58 -4.13
N ASP A 372 20.77 -2.55 -4.12
CA ASP A 372 20.43 -3.95 -4.38
C ASP A 372 19.95 -4.59 -3.08
N LEU A 373 18.69 -5.01 -3.05
CA LEU A 373 18.00 -5.44 -1.84
C LEU A 373 17.75 -6.95 -1.80
N VAL A 374 17.80 -7.49 -0.59
CA VAL A 374 17.33 -8.83 -0.26
C VAL A 374 16.26 -8.71 0.81
N THR A 375 15.05 -9.20 0.49
CA THR A 375 13.93 -9.20 1.41
C THR A 375 13.68 -10.60 1.98
N THR A 376 13.29 -10.67 3.26
CA THR A 376 12.84 -11.91 3.89
C THR A 376 11.39 -12.20 3.52
N LEU A 377 10.93 -13.41 3.84
CA LEU A 377 9.50 -13.73 3.69
C LEU A 377 8.65 -12.76 4.51
N PRO A 378 7.59 -12.20 3.92
CA PRO A 378 6.62 -11.39 4.65
C PRO A 378 5.99 -12.18 5.79
N SER A 379 5.72 -11.54 6.89
CA SER A 379 5.06 -12.13 8.06
C SER A 379 4.08 -11.14 8.67
N VAL A 380 3.16 -11.66 9.49
CA VAL A 380 2.25 -10.87 10.31
C VAL A 380 2.74 -10.84 11.75
N ILE A 381 2.15 -10.01 12.59
CA ILE A 381 2.40 -10.03 14.03
C ILE A 381 1.61 -11.20 14.65
N TYR A 382 2.29 -11.99 15.47
CA TYR A 382 1.68 -13.04 16.30
C TYR A 382 1.78 -12.66 17.77
N HIS A 383 0.76 -13.01 18.55
CA HIS A 383 0.78 -12.93 20.00
C HIS A 383 1.05 -14.32 20.56
N VAL A 384 2.16 -14.48 21.27
CA VAL A 384 2.53 -15.78 21.87
C VAL A 384 2.47 -15.65 23.37
N TYR A 385 1.58 -16.42 23.99
CA TYR A 385 1.40 -16.49 25.43
C TYR A 385 2.25 -17.64 25.99
N LYS A 386 3.09 -17.32 26.95
CA LYS A 386 3.95 -18.29 27.60
C LYS A 386 3.29 -18.85 28.86
N THR A 387 3.73 -20.04 29.26
CA THR A 387 3.28 -20.72 30.49
C THR A 387 3.54 -19.94 31.78
N ASP A 388 4.40 -18.93 31.76
CA ASP A 388 4.64 -18.00 32.86
C ASP A 388 3.65 -16.82 32.90
N GLY A 389 2.67 -16.78 31.99
CA GLY A 389 1.67 -15.73 31.88
C GLY A 389 2.14 -14.49 31.10
N THR A 390 3.35 -14.48 30.57
CA THR A 390 3.84 -13.37 29.74
C THR A 390 3.38 -13.50 28.30
N MET A 391 2.93 -12.39 27.68
CA MET A 391 2.64 -12.31 26.27
C MET A 391 3.84 -11.69 25.54
N VAL A 392 4.26 -12.30 24.45
CA VAL A 392 5.32 -11.81 23.57
C VAL A 392 4.74 -11.56 22.19
N THR A 393 4.96 -10.35 21.66
CA THR A 393 4.66 -10.01 20.28
C THR A 393 5.77 -10.52 19.38
N VAL A 394 5.43 -11.32 18.39
CA VAL A 394 6.39 -11.95 17.46
C VAL A 394 6.06 -11.49 16.04
N ASP A 395 6.90 -10.66 15.49
CA ASP A 395 6.88 -10.20 14.10
C ASP A 395 7.92 -10.91 13.23
N ASN A 396 8.99 -11.45 13.87
CA ASN A 396 10.07 -12.19 13.23
C ASN A 396 10.07 -13.65 13.70
N PRO A 397 10.10 -14.65 12.80
CA PRO A 397 10.20 -16.06 13.16
C PRO A 397 11.39 -16.40 14.06
N HIS A 398 12.48 -15.62 13.99
CA HIS A 398 13.64 -15.81 14.87
C HIS A 398 13.28 -15.66 16.35
N ASN A 399 12.39 -14.74 16.67
CA ASN A 399 11.95 -14.43 18.03
C ASN A 399 10.84 -15.36 18.55
N TYR A 400 10.43 -16.37 17.77
CA TYR A 400 9.39 -17.32 18.19
C TYR A 400 9.92 -18.18 19.36
N PRO A 401 9.23 -18.21 20.53
CA PRO A 401 9.68 -18.93 21.70
C PRO A 401 9.75 -20.44 21.47
N ASP A 402 10.53 -21.12 22.34
CA ASP A 402 10.58 -22.58 22.34
C ASP A 402 9.17 -23.15 22.57
N PRO A 403 8.72 -24.14 21.80
CA PRO A 403 7.40 -24.75 21.95
C PRO A 403 7.09 -25.26 23.38
N ALA A 404 8.11 -25.62 24.16
CA ALA A 404 7.93 -26.11 25.53
C ALA A 404 7.46 -25.03 26.52
N VAL A 405 7.65 -23.74 26.20
CA VAL A 405 7.24 -22.61 27.05
C VAL A 405 6.01 -21.89 26.53
N ILE A 406 5.43 -22.34 25.41
CA ILE A 406 4.23 -21.75 24.81
C ILE A 406 2.99 -22.38 25.42
N GLU A 407 2.10 -21.58 25.96
CA GLU A 407 0.75 -21.99 26.38
C GLU A 407 -0.18 -22.01 25.16
N HIS A 408 -0.29 -20.91 24.45
CA HIS A 408 -1.00 -20.79 23.18
C HIS A 408 -0.45 -19.63 22.35
N ALA A 409 -0.79 -19.61 21.08
CA ALA A 409 -0.42 -18.53 20.18
C ALA A 409 -1.66 -18.02 19.43
N GLU A 410 -1.66 -16.72 19.15
CA GLU A 410 -2.74 -16.06 18.41
C GLU A 410 -2.21 -15.45 17.12
N GLU A 411 -3.01 -15.50 16.08
CA GLU A 411 -2.75 -14.84 14.80
C GLU A 411 -3.81 -13.79 14.48
N PRO A 412 -3.48 -12.74 13.71
CA PRO A 412 -4.44 -11.72 13.31
C PRO A 412 -5.44 -12.28 12.31
N TYR A 413 -6.71 -12.00 12.55
CA TYR A 413 -7.83 -12.30 11.66
C TYR A 413 -8.38 -11.03 11.03
N VAL A 414 -8.86 -11.16 9.81
CA VAL A 414 -9.53 -10.10 9.07
C VAL A 414 -10.95 -10.52 8.69
N LYS A 415 -11.84 -9.55 8.63
CA LYS A 415 -13.11 -9.67 7.91
C LYS A 415 -12.81 -9.41 6.45
N VAL A 416 -13.29 -10.26 5.60
CA VAL A 416 -13.07 -10.23 4.15
C VAL A 416 -14.41 -10.12 3.45
N ASN A 417 -14.57 -9.12 2.61
CA ASN A 417 -15.73 -8.91 1.76
C ASN A 417 -15.31 -9.15 0.32
N ILE A 418 -15.94 -10.11 -0.34
CA ILE A 418 -15.69 -10.44 -1.75
C ILE A 418 -16.95 -10.18 -2.54
N ILE A 419 -16.89 -9.25 -3.49
CA ILE A 419 -17.97 -9.02 -4.44
C ILE A 419 -17.61 -9.68 -5.77
N ALA A 420 -18.51 -10.50 -6.27
CA ALA A 420 -18.30 -11.25 -7.50
C ALA A 420 -19.64 -11.61 -8.17
N PRO A 421 -19.64 -11.86 -9.50
CA PRO A 421 -20.78 -12.47 -10.17
C PRO A 421 -21.11 -13.85 -9.58
N ASN A 422 -22.41 -14.12 -9.43
CA ASN A 422 -22.92 -15.34 -8.80
C ASN A 422 -22.36 -16.65 -9.43
N GLU A 423 -22.04 -16.63 -10.72
CA GLU A 423 -21.44 -17.79 -11.42
C GLU A 423 -20.08 -18.23 -10.85
N PHE A 424 -19.33 -17.34 -10.19
CA PHE A 424 -18.02 -17.63 -9.62
C PHE A 424 -18.05 -18.04 -8.15
N VAL A 425 -19.19 -18.00 -7.47
CA VAL A 425 -19.32 -18.40 -6.05
C VAL A 425 -18.77 -19.81 -5.83
N GLY A 426 -19.09 -20.73 -6.76
CA GLY A 426 -18.59 -22.11 -6.71
C GLY A 426 -17.08 -22.28 -6.78
N ASN A 427 -16.34 -21.29 -7.33
CA ASN A 427 -14.88 -21.26 -7.37
C ASN A 427 -14.30 -20.56 -6.13
N ILE A 428 -14.95 -19.50 -5.66
CA ILE A 428 -14.49 -18.67 -4.54
C ILE A 428 -14.58 -19.42 -3.22
N MET A 429 -15.70 -20.07 -2.95
CA MET A 429 -15.93 -20.74 -1.66
C MET A 429 -14.87 -21.81 -1.32
N PRO A 430 -14.51 -22.75 -2.22
CA PRO A 430 -13.43 -23.72 -1.95
C PRO A 430 -12.08 -23.03 -1.73
N MET A 431 -11.77 -21.98 -2.52
CA MET A 431 -10.53 -21.23 -2.37
C MET A 431 -10.41 -20.57 -1.00
N CYS A 432 -11.48 -19.97 -0.49
CA CYS A 432 -11.52 -19.40 0.85
C CYS A 432 -11.40 -20.49 1.94
N GLN A 433 -12.07 -21.64 1.77
CA GLN A 433 -11.96 -22.77 2.68
C GLN A 433 -10.53 -23.32 2.75
N ASP A 434 -9.88 -23.49 1.62
CA ASP A 434 -8.49 -23.95 1.57
C ASP A 434 -7.55 -23.00 2.32
N ARG A 435 -7.90 -21.72 2.44
CA ARG A 435 -7.16 -20.69 3.19
C ARG A 435 -7.73 -20.45 4.60
N ARG A 436 -8.35 -21.46 5.18
CA ARG A 436 -8.93 -21.43 6.55
C ARG A 436 -10.00 -20.36 6.76
N GLY A 437 -10.64 -19.92 5.66
CA GLY A 437 -11.70 -18.93 5.70
C GLY A 437 -12.97 -19.50 6.32
N GLU A 438 -13.50 -18.80 7.32
CA GLU A 438 -14.79 -19.07 7.93
C GLU A 438 -15.87 -18.28 7.19
N PHE A 439 -16.72 -18.96 6.45
CA PHE A 439 -17.89 -18.36 5.84
C PHE A 439 -18.84 -17.81 6.92
N LYS A 440 -19.27 -16.56 6.76
CA LYS A 440 -20.22 -15.91 7.67
C LYS A 440 -21.60 -15.82 7.06
N ASP A 441 -21.71 -15.09 5.95
CA ASP A 441 -22.93 -14.97 5.20
C ASP A 441 -22.65 -14.62 3.73
N MET A 442 -23.71 -14.59 2.94
CA MET A 442 -23.71 -14.18 1.55
C MET A 442 -24.96 -13.36 1.29
N GLN A 443 -24.78 -12.19 0.70
CA GLN A 443 -25.86 -11.29 0.33
C GLN A 443 -25.90 -11.14 -1.19
N TYR A 444 -27.12 -11.19 -1.74
CA TYR A 444 -27.34 -10.85 -3.14
C TYR A 444 -27.50 -9.33 -3.24
N LEU A 445 -26.53 -8.68 -3.87
CA LEU A 445 -26.58 -7.23 -4.13
C LEU A 445 -27.51 -6.96 -5.33
N ASP A 446 -27.48 -7.87 -6.32
CA ASP A 446 -28.35 -7.88 -7.49
C ASP A 446 -28.63 -9.34 -7.91
N THR A 447 -29.43 -9.54 -8.96
CA THR A 447 -29.74 -10.88 -9.52
C THR A 447 -28.52 -11.68 -9.92
N ASN A 448 -27.43 -11.01 -10.33
CA ASN A 448 -26.18 -11.62 -10.79
C ASN A 448 -24.96 -11.32 -9.91
N LEU A 449 -25.06 -10.41 -8.95
CA LEU A 449 -23.93 -9.95 -8.13
C LEU A 449 -24.16 -10.37 -6.67
N VAL A 450 -23.13 -10.96 -6.06
CA VAL A 450 -23.16 -11.41 -4.67
C VAL A 450 -22.00 -10.82 -3.89
N GLU A 451 -22.23 -10.54 -2.63
CA GLU A 451 -21.22 -10.24 -1.64
C GLU A 451 -21.06 -11.42 -0.67
N LEU A 452 -19.84 -11.91 -0.54
CA LEU A 452 -19.47 -13.01 0.33
C LEU A 452 -18.68 -12.47 1.51
N HIS A 453 -19.13 -12.73 2.71
CA HIS A 453 -18.46 -12.34 3.95
C HIS A 453 -17.73 -13.52 4.57
N TYR A 454 -16.45 -13.36 4.76
CA TYR A 454 -15.57 -14.32 5.40
C TYR A 454 -14.82 -13.72 6.58
N GLN A 455 -14.37 -14.59 7.45
CA GLN A 455 -13.36 -14.27 8.45
C GLN A 455 -12.17 -15.18 8.23
N MET A 456 -11.00 -14.57 7.94
CA MET A 456 -9.81 -15.30 7.50
C MET A 456 -8.57 -14.87 8.29
N PRO A 457 -7.59 -15.77 8.49
CA PRO A 457 -6.29 -15.35 8.99
C PRO A 457 -5.59 -14.43 7.98
N LEU A 458 -5.06 -13.31 8.45
CA LEU A 458 -4.37 -12.35 7.59
C LEU A 458 -3.20 -12.99 6.83
N ASN A 459 -2.46 -13.91 7.47
CA ASN A 459 -1.33 -14.60 6.86
C ASN A 459 -1.70 -15.47 5.64
N GLU A 460 -2.96 -15.85 5.49
CA GLU A 460 -3.44 -16.63 4.33
C GLU A 460 -3.87 -15.72 3.15
N ILE A 461 -3.93 -14.40 3.38
CA ILE A 461 -4.38 -13.42 2.38
C ILE A 461 -3.18 -12.69 1.76
N ILE A 462 -2.17 -12.37 2.57
CA ILE A 462 -1.09 -11.45 2.19
C ILE A 462 -0.19 -11.94 1.04
N TYR A 463 -0.21 -13.21 0.66
CA TYR A 463 0.72 -13.71 -0.37
C TYR A 463 0.13 -13.64 -1.78
N ASP A 464 -0.85 -14.46 -2.09
CA ASP A 464 -1.33 -14.72 -3.46
C ASP A 464 -2.86 -14.73 -3.57
N PHE A 465 -3.56 -14.41 -2.45
CA PHE A 465 -5.02 -14.55 -2.42
C PHE A 465 -5.72 -13.67 -3.45
N PHE A 466 -5.27 -12.41 -3.60
CA PHE A 466 -5.85 -11.47 -4.55
C PHE A 466 -5.67 -11.94 -6.00
N ASP A 467 -4.46 -12.39 -6.35
CA ASP A 467 -4.17 -12.88 -7.70
C ASP A 467 -4.92 -14.17 -8.00
N ALA A 468 -4.97 -15.08 -7.03
CA ALA A 468 -5.76 -16.30 -7.13
C ALA A 468 -7.26 -16.00 -7.29
N LEU A 469 -7.78 -15.01 -6.57
CA LEU A 469 -9.16 -14.56 -6.68
C LEU A 469 -9.45 -14.02 -8.09
N LYS A 470 -8.61 -13.11 -8.58
CA LYS A 470 -8.72 -12.54 -9.93
C LYS A 470 -8.63 -13.64 -11.00
N ALA A 471 -7.67 -14.54 -10.90
CA ALA A 471 -7.51 -15.65 -11.85
C ALA A 471 -8.73 -16.58 -11.89
N ASN A 472 -9.28 -16.96 -10.73
CA ASN A 472 -10.44 -17.86 -10.63
C ASN A 472 -11.77 -17.21 -11.05
N THR A 473 -11.82 -15.90 -11.14
CA THR A 473 -13.01 -15.13 -11.48
C THR A 473 -12.86 -14.33 -12.78
N LYS A 474 -11.83 -14.62 -13.57
CA LYS A 474 -11.53 -13.90 -14.84
C LYS A 474 -11.40 -12.38 -14.65
N GLY A 475 -10.96 -11.95 -13.48
CA GLY A 475 -10.80 -10.54 -13.14
C GLY A 475 -12.06 -9.85 -12.58
N TYR A 476 -13.20 -10.54 -12.50
CA TYR A 476 -14.46 -9.91 -12.09
C TYR A 476 -14.66 -9.79 -10.57
N ALA A 477 -13.92 -10.56 -9.74
CA ALA A 477 -14.08 -10.43 -8.30
C ALA A 477 -13.23 -9.30 -7.75
N SER A 478 -13.81 -8.57 -6.82
CA SER A 478 -13.12 -7.57 -6.01
C SER A 478 -13.06 -8.00 -4.54
N LEU A 479 -12.07 -7.50 -3.83
CA LEU A 479 -11.75 -7.85 -2.46
C LEU A 479 -11.53 -6.59 -1.64
N ASP A 480 -12.12 -6.57 -0.46
CA ASP A 480 -11.80 -5.65 0.63
C ASP A 480 -11.62 -6.42 1.93
N TYR A 481 -10.77 -5.91 2.86
CA TYR A 481 -10.59 -6.56 4.15
C TYR A 481 -10.25 -5.57 5.26
N GLU A 482 -10.70 -5.88 6.47
CA GLU A 482 -10.39 -5.10 7.67
C GLU A 482 -9.92 -5.99 8.83
N LEU A 483 -9.03 -5.49 9.67
CA LEU A 483 -8.55 -6.23 10.85
C LEU A 483 -9.71 -6.46 11.83
N SER A 484 -9.91 -7.73 12.25
CA SER A 484 -10.98 -8.12 13.18
C SER A 484 -10.49 -8.63 14.54
N GLY A 485 -9.19 -8.44 14.82
CA GLY A 485 -8.57 -8.85 16.08
C GLY A 485 -7.73 -10.13 15.96
N TYR A 486 -7.39 -10.71 17.09
CA TYR A 486 -6.53 -11.89 17.19
C TYR A 486 -7.32 -13.11 17.64
N ARG A 487 -6.92 -14.30 17.16
CA ARG A 487 -7.54 -15.57 17.56
C ARG A 487 -6.47 -16.62 17.80
N SER A 488 -6.74 -17.48 18.78
CA SER A 488 -5.90 -18.63 19.10
C SER A 488 -5.82 -19.59 17.91
N SER A 489 -4.59 -20.04 17.60
CA SER A 489 -4.30 -20.89 16.45
C SER A 489 -3.13 -21.83 16.73
N GLU A 490 -3.12 -23.01 16.09
CA GLU A 490 -2.02 -23.96 16.18
C GLU A 490 -0.83 -23.58 15.30
N LEU A 491 -0.08 -22.59 15.75
CA LEU A 491 1.06 -22.07 15.02
C LEU A 491 2.34 -22.86 15.29
N VAL A 492 3.13 -23.05 14.26
CA VAL A 492 4.44 -23.70 14.33
C VAL A 492 5.48 -22.88 13.59
N LYS A 493 6.68 -22.80 14.14
CA LYS A 493 7.84 -22.27 13.45
C LYS A 493 8.45 -23.35 12.56
N VAL A 494 8.68 -23.01 11.30
CA VAL A 494 9.39 -23.85 10.34
C VAL A 494 10.76 -23.26 10.08
N ASP A 495 11.79 -23.97 10.51
CA ASP A 495 13.18 -23.60 10.26
C ASP A 495 13.64 -24.15 8.91
N MET A 496 14.10 -23.27 8.03
CA MET A 496 14.70 -23.66 6.76
C MET A 496 16.19 -23.90 6.94
N LYS A 497 16.69 -25.04 6.42
CA LYS A 497 18.09 -25.46 6.54
C LYS A 497 18.71 -25.73 5.19
N LEU A 498 19.87 -25.14 4.95
CA LEU A 498 20.70 -25.41 3.77
C LEU A 498 22.02 -26.05 4.23
N ASN A 499 22.32 -27.19 3.67
CA ASN A 499 23.52 -27.99 4.04
C ASN A 499 23.63 -28.34 5.55
N GLY A 500 22.50 -28.23 6.29
CA GLY A 500 22.42 -28.45 7.72
C GLY A 500 22.36 -27.18 8.57
N ASP A 501 22.77 -26.04 8.03
CA ASP A 501 22.73 -24.75 8.70
C ASP A 501 21.34 -24.09 8.56
N THR A 502 20.83 -23.52 9.63
CA THR A 502 19.55 -22.80 9.61
C THR A 502 19.71 -21.45 8.91
N VAL A 503 18.83 -21.16 7.98
CA VAL A 503 18.72 -19.88 7.29
C VAL A 503 17.51 -19.14 7.87
N ASP A 504 17.76 -18.26 8.81
CA ASP A 504 16.74 -17.50 9.54
C ASP A 504 15.86 -16.65 8.61
N ALA A 505 16.45 -16.02 7.60
CA ALA A 505 15.76 -15.22 6.61
C ALA A 505 14.69 -15.96 5.77
N LEU A 506 14.80 -17.29 5.67
CA LEU A 506 13.85 -18.17 4.97
C LEU A 506 12.93 -18.94 5.92
N SER A 507 13.13 -18.80 7.23
CA SER A 507 12.27 -19.43 8.24
C SER A 507 10.96 -18.67 8.36
N PHE A 508 9.86 -19.38 8.66
CA PHE A 508 8.54 -18.79 8.73
C PHE A 508 7.66 -19.43 9.81
N ILE A 509 6.59 -18.71 10.19
CA ILE A 509 5.55 -19.21 11.08
C ILE A 509 4.31 -19.52 10.23
N ALA A 510 3.69 -20.66 10.47
CA ALA A 510 2.48 -21.06 9.77
C ALA A 510 1.59 -21.92 10.68
N HIS A 511 0.30 -22.02 10.31
CA HIS A 511 -0.58 -23.00 10.91
C HIS A 511 -0.05 -24.42 10.65
N ARG A 512 -0.19 -25.32 11.64
CA ARG A 512 0.34 -26.69 11.59
C ARG A 512 -0.05 -27.44 10.31
N ASP A 513 -1.30 -27.35 9.90
CA ASP A 513 -1.82 -28.06 8.72
C ASP A 513 -1.26 -27.50 7.40
N LYS A 514 -0.89 -26.22 7.36
CA LYS A 514 -0.33 -25.54 6.19
C LYS A 514 1.22 -25.57 6.16
N ALA A 515 1.85 -25.91 7.27
CA ALA A 515 3.31 -25.91 7.40
C ALA A 515 3.99 -26.86 6.39
N TYR A 516 3.49 -28.10 6.25
CA TYR A 516 4.10 -29.07 5.34
C TYR A 516 3.94 -28.72 3.84
N PRO A 517 2.74 -28.40 3.33
CA PRO A 517 2.58 -28.04 1.92
C PRO A 517 3.43 -26.82 1.53
N ARG A 518 3.47 -25.80 2.39
CA ARG A 518 4.27 -24.60 2.17
C ARG A 518 5.77 -24.88 2.21
N ALA A 519 6.22 -25.63 3.22
CA ALA A 519 7.62 -26.04 3.37
C ALA A 519 8.12 -26.84 2.15
N ARG A 520 7.27 -27.73 1.62
CA ARG A 520 7.61 -28.54 0.45
C ARG A 520 7.78 -27.67 -0.80
N ARG A 521 6.84 -26.80 -1.10
CA ARG A 521 6.92 -25.87 -2.24
C ARG A 521 8.18 -24.99 -2.13
N LEU A 522 8.46 -24.49 -0.94
CA LEU A 522 9.66 -23.70 -0.67
C LEU A 522 10.94 -24.48 -0.95
N CYS A 523 11.04 -25.73 -0.49
CA CYS A 523 12.18 -26.58 -0.77
C CYS A 523 12.36 -26.88 -2.27
N GLU A 524 11.25 -27.06 -3.00
CA GLU A 524 11.26 -27.29 -4.45
C GLU A 524 11.74 -26.03 -5.20
N LYS A 525 11.20 -24.83 -4.90
CA LYS A 525 11.64 -23.57 -5.51
C LYS A 525 13.10 -23.24 -5.19
N LEU A 526 13.54 -23.42 -3.97
CA LEU A 526 14.94 -23.23 -3.59
C LEU A 526 15.88 -24.18 -4.35
N LYS A 527 15.49 -25.44 -4.53
CA LYS A 527 16.28 -26.41 -5.31
C LYS A 527 16.44 -25.99 -6.77
N GLU A 528 15.44 -25.36 -7.34
CA GLU A 528 15.44 -24.89 -8.74
C GLU A 528 16.35 -23.67 -8.93
N ASN A 529 16.33 -22.76 -7.96
CA ASN A 529 17.02 -21.47 -8.04
C ASN A 529 18.43 -21.47 -7.43
N ILE A 530 18.76 -22.43 -6.56
CA ILE A 530 20.12 -22.54 -6.03
C ILE A 530 21.01 -23.23 -7.08
N PRO A 531 22.11 -22.59 -7.52
CA PRO A 531 23.02 -23.15 -8.51
C PRO A 531 23.73 -24.40 -7.96
N ARG A 532 23.94 -25.37 -8.83
CA ARG A 532 24.65 -26.60 -8.47
C ARG A 532 26.07 -26.29 -8.03
N GLN A 533 26.41 -26.78 -6.84
CA GLN A 533 27.74 -26.69 -6.26
C GLN A 533 28.58 -27.94 -6.57
N LEU A 534 29.87 -27.92 -6.17
CA LEU A 534 30.75 -29.10 -6.29
C LEU A 534 30.35 -30.25 -5.36
N PHE A 535 29.44 -30.02 -4.43
CA PHE A 535 28.86 -30.98 -3.50
C PHE A 535 27.32 -30.89 -3.50
N GLU A 536 26.68 -31.88 -2.89
CA GLU A 536 25.22 -31.89 -2.77
C GLU A 536 24.79 -30.92 -1.67
N VAL A 537 23.80 -30.08 -1.99
CA VAL A 537 23.21 -29.15 -1.00
C VAL A 537 21.81 -29.67 -0.64
N PRO A 538 21.63 -30.27 0.53
CA PRO A 538 20.29 -30.58 1.02
C PRO A 538 19.60 -29.30 1.47
N VAL A 539 18.39 -29.08 0.94
CA VAL A 539 17.42 -28.06 1.34
C VAL A 539 16.40 -28.77 2.23
N GLN A 540 16.24 -28.33 3.45
CA GLN A 540 15.38 -29.00 4.42
C GLN A 540 14.53 -27.99 5.18
N ALA A 541 13.29 -28.37 5.47
CA ALA A 541 12.42 -27.65 6.38
C ALA A 541 12.19 -28.51 7.63
N ALA A 542 12.28 -27.91 8.81
CA ALA A 542 12.17 -28.62 10.08
C ALA A 542 11.26 -27.88 11.08
N ILE A 543 10.51 -28.63 11.87
CA ILE A 543 9.73 -28.12 13.01
C ILE A 543 10.31 -28.75 14.27
N GLY A 544 10.80 -27.92 15.23
CA GLY A 544 11.38 -28.41 16.47
C GLY A 544 12.52 -29.42 16.26
N GLY A 545 13.33 -29.24 15.20
CA GLY A 545 14.43 -30.15 14.85
C GLY A 545 14.05 -31.35 13.99
N ARG A 546 12.75 -31.68 13.86
CA ARG A 546 12.27 -32.76 12.98
C ARG A 546 12.09 -32.26 11.55
N VAL A 547 12.80 -32.87 10.60
CA VAL A 547 12.66 -32.54 9.17
C VAL A 547 11.29 -33.00 8.66
N ILE A 548 10.52 -32.06 8.11
CA ILE A 548 9.20 -32.29 7.54
C ILE A 548 9.22 -32.34 6.00
N ALA A 549 10.09 -31.56 5.36
CA ALA A 549 10.29 -31.56 3.92
C ALA A 549 11.78 -31.54 3.59
N ARG A 550 12.17 -32.16 2.46
CA ARG A 550 13.55 -32.21 2.00
C ARG A 550 13.62 -32.31 0.50
N GLU A 551 14.46 -31.47 -0.07
CA GLU A 551 14.93 -31.55 -1.46
C GLU A 551 16.47 -31.52 -1.49
N THR A 552 17.07 -31.83 -2.63
CA THR A 552 18.53 -31.84 -2.75
C THR A 552 18.97 -31.27 -4.08
N VAL A 553 19.77 -30.21 -4.04
CA VAL A 553 20.48 -29.67 -5.20
C VAL A 553 21.65 -30.61 -5.52
N LYS A 554 21.60 -31.28 -6.67
CA LYS A 554 22.60 -32.26 -7.07
C LYS A 554 23.93 -31.59 -7.33
N ALA A 555 25.03 -32.22 -6.88
CA ALA A 555 26.38 -31.75 -7.17
C ALA A 555 26.68 -31.71 -8.67
N MET A 556 27.53 -30.75 -9.08
CA MET A 556 28.13 -30.78 -10.42
C MET A 556 28.93 -32.08 -10.58
N ARG A 557 28.73 -32.78 -11.68
CA ARG A 557 29.52 -33.96 -12.07
C ARG A 557 30.62 -33.53 -13.04
N LYS A 558 31.87 -33.66 -12.59
CA LYS A 558 32.99 -33.69 -13.51
C LYS A 558 33.10 -35.12 -14.01
N ASP A 559 33.08 -35.33 -15.33
CA ASP A 559 33.31 -36.66 -15.92
C ASP A 559 34.76 -37.04 -15.74
N VAL A 560 35.08 -37.66 -14.61
CA VAL A 560 36.42 -38.13 -14.29
C VAL A 560 36.78 -39.39 -15.07
N LEU A 561 35.81 -39.99 -15.74
CA LEU A 561 35.99 -41.19 -16.54
C LEU A 561 36.32 -40.91 -18.03
N ALA A 562 36.06 -39.68 -18.50
CA ALA A 562 36.36 -39.26 -19.87
C ALA A 562 37.83 -39.43 -20.25
N MET A 563 38.75 -39.37 -19.29
CA MET A 563 40.19 -39.59 -19.53
C MET A 563 40.66 -41.05 -19.28
N CYS A 564 39.72 -41.98 -19.04
CA CYS A 564 40.06 -43.39 -18.82
C CYS A 564 39.96 -44.17 -20.13
N TYR A 565 41.07 -44.23 -20.87
CA TYR A 565 41.21 -45.14 -22.03
C TYR A 565 41.34 -46.58 -21.51
N GLY A 566 40.43 -47.48 -21.99
CA GLY A 566 40.49 -48.93 -21.69
C GLY A 566 39.61 -49.41 -20.54
N GLY A 567 39.38 -50.71 -20.50
CA GLY A 567 38.42 -51.40 -19.63
C GLY A 567 38.83 -51.60 -18.13
N ASP A 568 39.75 -50.81 -17.60
CA ASP A 568 40.19 -50.97 -16.19
C ASP A 568 39.09 -50.48 -15.22
N ILE A 569 38.27 -51.43 -14.78
CA ILE A 569 37.17 -51.25 -13.84
C ILE A 569 37.70 -50.82 -12.44
N SER A 570 38.88 -51.29 -12.05
CA SER A 570 39.46 -50.97 -10.73
C SER A 570 39.89 -49.52 -10.63
N ARG A 571 40.47 -48.98 -11.72
CA ARG A 571 40.86 -47.56 -11.83
C ARG A 571 39.63 -46.63 -11.88
N LYS A 572 38.60 -47.06 -12.61
CA LYS A 572 37.33 -46.32 -12.66
C LYS A 572 36.66 -46.22 -11.28
N LYS A 573 36.59 -47.33 -10.52
CA LYS A 573 36.05 -47.34 -9.15
C LYS A 573 36.86 -46.42 -8.21
N LYS A 574 38.21 -46.52 -8.25
CA LYS A 574 39.10 -45.69 -7.42
C LYS A 574 38.94 -44.19 -7.69
N LEU A 575 38.78 -43.80 -8.96
CA LEU A 575 38.54 -42.39 -9.32
C LEU A 575 37.16 -41.89 -8.83
N LEU A 576 36.12 -42.72 -8.92
CA LEU A 576 34.79 -42.38 -8.41
C LEU A 576 34.78 -42.28 -6.88
N GLU A 577 35.51 -43.17 -6.15
CA GLU A 577 35.67 -43.08 -4.72
C GLU A 577 36.41 -41.82 -4.27
N LYS A 578 37.52 -41.47 -4.92
CA LYS A 578 38.25 -40.22 -4.66
C LYS A 578 37.37 -38.98 -4.93
N GLN A 579 36.54 -39.00 -5.98
CA GLN A 579 35.59 -37.93 -6.25
C GLN A 579 34.53 -37.82 -5.13
N LYS A 580 34.02 -38.97 -4.62
CA LYS A 580 33.06 -39.03 -3.52
C LYS A 580 33.64 -38.50 -2.22
N GLU A 581 34.89 -38.91 -1.89
CA GLU A 581 35.61 -38.40 -0.69
C GLU A 581 35.91 -36.91 -0.79
N GLY A 582 36.35 -36.42 -1.98
CA GLY A 582 36.59 -35.00 -2.24
C GLY A 582 35.33 -34.16 -2.06
N LYS A 583 34.20 -34.63 -2.59
CA LYS A 583 32.89 -33.98 -2.40
C LYS A 583 32.46 -33.97 -0.92
N LYS A 584 32.72 -35.05 -0.16
CA LYS A 584 32.41 -35.10 1.26
C LYS A 584 33.26 -34.11 2.08
N LYS A 585 34.54 -33.95 1.75
CA LYS A 585 35.40 -32.93 2.36
C LYS A 585 34.95 -31.51 1.98
N MET A 586 34.63 -31.24 0.73
CA MET A 586 34.14 -29.94 0.30
C MET A 586 32.81 -29.55 0.98
N ARG A 587 31.92 -30.51 1.20
CA ARG A 587 30.67 -30.29 1.94
C ARG A 587 30.89 -29.85 3.39
N SER A 588 31.90 -30.36 4.05
CA SER A 588 32.21 -30.01 5.47
C SER A 588 32.96 -28.68 5.63
N LEU A 589 33.48 -28.10 4.54
CA LEU A 589 34.28 -26.87 4.53
C LEU A 589 33.62 -25.72 3.77
N GLY A 590 32.61 -26.01 2.93
CA GLY A 590 31.98 -25.03 2.06
C GLY A 590 30.75 -24.38 2.69
N SER A 591 30.76 -23.06 2.80
CA SER A 591 29.52 -22.26 2.97
C SER A 591 28.74 -22.23 1.68
N VAL A 592 27.44 -22.40 1.78
CA VAL A 592 26.53 -22.25 0.63
C VAL A 592 26.08 -20.79 0.59
N GLN A 593 26.53 -20.05 -0.42
CA GLN A 593 25.96 -18.74 -0.70
C GLN A 593 24.62 -18.92 -1.40
N ILE A 594 23.59 -18.27 -0.89
CA ILE A 594 22.26 -18.24 -1.48
C ILE A 594 22.23 -17.01 -2.41
N PRO A 595 22.04 -17.19 -3.71
CA PRO A 595 21.92 -16.04 -4.60
C PRO A 595 20.62 -15.28 -4.32
N THR A 596 20.62 -13.98 -4.59
CA THR A 596 19.48 -13.07 -4.41
C THR A 596 18.25 -13.57 -5.15
N GLU A 597 18.45 -14.14 -6.35
CA GLU A 597 17.38 -14.72 -7.16
C GLU A 597 16.64 -15.87 -6.45
N ALA A 598 17.33 -16.60 -5.56
CA ALA A 598 16.68 -17.65 -4.79
C ALA A 598 15.79 -17.10 -3.68
N PHE A 599 16.11 -15.94 -3.10
CA PHE A 599 15.22 -15.23 -2.17
C PHE A 599 14.02 -14.65 -2.90
N LEU A 600 14.22 -13.99 -4.04
CA LEU A 600 13.15 -13.45 -4.86
C LEU A 600 12.20 -14.53 -5.38
N ALA A 601 12.74 -15.68 -5.81
CA ALA A 601 11.92 -16.81 -6.26
C ALA A 601 11.03 -17.40 -5.15
N VAL A 602 11.46 -17.25 -3.90
CA VAL A 602 10.70 -17.69 -2.73
C VAL A 602 9.52 -16.76 -2.43
N LEU A 603 9.66 -15.46 -2.68
CA LEU A 603 8.56 -14.49 -2.53
C LEU A 603 7.44 -14.75 -3.54
N LYS A 604 7.78 -15.28 -4.74
CA LYS A 604 6.84 -15.65 -5.81
C LYS A 604 6.42 -17.13 -5.71
N LEU A 605 6.13 -17.61 -4.49
CA LEU A 605 5.86 -19.03 -4.23
C LEU A 605 4.63 -19.57 -4.96
N ASP A 606 3.73 -18.72 -5.38
CA ASP A 606 2.41 -19.11 -5.84
C ASP A 606 2.07 -18.66 -7.29
N GLU A 607 3.08 -18.19 -8.06
CA GLU A 607 3.00 -18.05 -9.52
C GLU A 607 3.11 -19.40 -10.27
#